data_ac01db47d2bcd7f46ebb9c055366e0dd
#
_entry.id   ac01db47d2bcd7f46ebb9c055366e0dd
#
_cell.length_a   1.000
_cell.length_b   1.000
_cell.length_c   1.000
_cell.angle_alpha   90.00
_cell.angle_beta   90.00
_cell.angle_gamma   90.00
#
_symmetry.space_group_name_H-M   'P 1'
#
loop_
_entity.id
_entity.type
_entity.pdbx_description
1 polymer ?
#
loop_
_entity_poly.entity_id
_entity_poly.type
_entity_poly.pdbx_seq_one_letter_code
_entity_poly.pdbx_strand_id
1 'polypeptide(L)'
;MKKVIATILAAVMAMSMMTGCGSTKTTGSVSTDGSTSMEKVIGALGEAFQNDTGISFTYNPTGSGSGIMAVQEGRCDIGLSSRDLKDEEKSAGLTGTVLAYDGIAVIVNPENPVSDLSVETIAKIYTGEISNWSEVGGNDAEIVLIGREAGSGTRDGFESITDTEDACQYRQELTSTGDVITTVSQNPGAIGYASVASVKDTVKAVTVDGVAATEENIKDGSYVVQRPFVLVTKADSDLSEAAQKCFDYITSAAAKEIISAAGVVPAN
;
A
#
# COMPACT_ATOMS: atom_id res chain seq x y z
N MET A 1 43.44 78.93 14.62
CA MET A 1 44.33 78.74 13.46
C MET A 1 44.24 77.25 13.03
N LYS A 2 44.16 77.07 11.78
CA LYS A 2 44.23 75.84 11.00
C LYS A 2 42.90 75.11 10.78
N LYS A 3 42.42 75.44 9.62
CA LYS A 3 41.32 74.81 8.89
C LYS A 3 41.72 73.37 8.49
N VAL A 4 40.85 72.41 8.69
CA VAL A 4 40.96 71.10 8.06
C VAL A 4 39.74 70.92 7.13
N ILE A 5 40.01 70.83 5.86
CA ILE A 5 39.12 70.62 4.78
C ILE A 5 38.75 69.12 4.79
N ALA A 6 37.48 68.79 4.99
CA ALA A 6 36.97 67.46 4.84
C ALA A 6 36.56 67.25 3.42
N THR A 7 37.23 66.37 2.67
CA THR A 7 36.93 65.97 1.35
C THR A 7 35.89 64.85 1.45
N ILE A 8 34.69 65.09 0.94
CA ILE A 8 33.62 64.08 0.83
C ILE A 8 33.89 63.24 -0.40
N LEU A 9 34.24 61.94 -0.18
CA LEU A 9 34.32 60.95 -1.24
C LEU A 9 32.99 60.18 -1.29
N ALA A 10 32.17 60.54 -2.29
CA ALA A 10 30.92 59.78 -2.57
C ALA A 10 31.27 58.45 -3.20
N ALA A 11 31.23 57.39 -2.43
CA ALA A 11 31.26 56.02 -2.94
C ALA A 11 29.85 55.62 -3.34
N VAL A 12 29.59 55.59 -4.64
CA VAL A 12 28.39 54.97 -5.23
C VAL A 12 28.55 53.46 -5.12
N MET A 13 27.95 52.86 -4.10
CA MET A 13 27.73 51.40 -4.06
C MET A 13 26.60 51.05 -5.01
N ALA A 14 26.97 50.52 -6.18
CA ALA A 14 26.03 49.77 -7.04
C ALA A 14 25.61 48.52 -6.29
N MET A 15 24.40 48.56 -5.69
CA MET A 15 23.68 47.34 -5.23
C MET A 15 23.25 46.56 -6.45
N SER A 16 24.06 45.58 -6.85
CA SER A 16 23.60 44.49 -7.73
C SER A 16 22.56 43.69 -6.99
N MET A 17 21.30 43.94 -7.27
CA MET A 17 20.21 43.01 -6.91
C MET A 17 20.42 41.72 -7.69
N MET A 18 21.10 40.76 -7.04
CA MET A 18 20.95 39.36 -7.43
C MET A 18 19.50 38.95 -7.09
N THR A 19 18.64 38.98 -8.08
CA THR A 19 17.39 38.21 -8.07
C THR A 19 17.77 36.74 -8.08
N GLY A 20 18.15 36.20 -6.92
CA GLY A 20 18.15 34.78 -6.71
C GLY A 20 16.70 34.29 -6.86
N CYS A 21 16.39 33.54 -7.92
CA CYS A 21 15.27 32.64 -7.92
C CYS A 21 15.48 31.63 -6.78
N GLY A 22 15.18 32.03 -5.57
CA GLY A 22 15.01 31.12 -4.46
C GLY A 22 13.75 30.31 -4.74
N SER A 23 13.90 29.08 -5.18
CA SER A 23 12.84 28.09 -4.99
C SER A 23 12.47 28.17 -3.53
N THR A 24 11.30 28.69 -3.20
CA THR A 24 10.73 28.60 -1.86
C THR A 24 10.60 27.12 -1.58
N LYS A 25 11.51 26.56 -0.78
CA LYS A 25 11.35 25.22 -0.27
C LYS A 25 10.06 25.22 0.53
N THR A 26 9.04 24.57 0.03
CA THR A 26 7.81 24.34 0.77
C THR A 26 8.22 23.57 2.02
N THR A 27 8.19 24.23 3.16
CA THR A 27 8.45 23.58 4.45
C THR A 27 7.12 23.01 4.92
N GLY A 28 7.05 21.70 5.07
CA GLY A 28 5.84 21.01 5.51
C GLY A 28 6.13 19.55 5.78
N SER A 29 5.13 18.88 6.30
CA SER A 29 5.14 17.42 6.46
C SER A 29 3.83 16.85 5.92
N VAL A 30 3.90 15.65 5.40
CA VAL A 30 2.74 14.88 4.97
C VAL A 30 2.70 13.60 5.78
N SER A 31 1.52 13.31 6.33
CA SER A 31 1.25 12.09 7.08
C SER A 31 0.32 11.18 6.32
N THR A 32 0.69 9.91 6.19
CA THR A 32 -0.15 8.87 5.61
C THR A 32 -0.33 7.73 6.61
N ASP A 33 -1.51 7.12 6.59
CA ASP A 33 -1.87 6.05 7.51
C ASP A 33 -2.68 4.98 6.77
N GLY A 34 -2.49 3.70 7.09
CA GLY A 34 -3.36 2.66 6.56
C GLY A 34 -2.70 1.36 6.12
N SER A 35 -3.07 0.88 4.95
CA SER A 35 -2.81 -0.47 4.45
C SER A 35 -1.35 -0.91 4.54
N THR A 36 -1.09 -1.97 5.29
CA THR A 36 0.23 -2.61 5.41
C THR A 36 0.70 -3.30 4.11
N SER A 37 -0.22 -3.59 3.19
CA SER A 37 0.12 -4.15 1.87
C SER A 37 0.75 -3.12 0.94
N MET A 38 0.54 -1.82 1.20
CA MET A 38 1.09 -0.73 0.40
C MET A 38 2.50 -0.31 0.85
N GLU A 39 3.06 -0.92 1.90
CA GLU A 39 4.33 -0.51 2.51
C GLU A 39 5.45 -0.31 1.49
N LYS A 40 5.64 -1.28 0.60
CA LYS A 40 6.72 -1.21 -0.39
C LYS A 40 6.54 -0.05 -1.38
N VAL A 41 5.35 0.10 -1.94
CA VAL A 41 5.07 1.15 -2.94
C VAL A 41 5.02 2.53 -2.31
N ILE A 42 4.38 2.68 -1.16
CA ILE A 42 4.28 3.97 -0.45
C ILE A 42 5.64 4.38 0.13
N GLY A 43 6.43 3.42 0.62
CA GLY A 43 7.80 3.69 1.07
C GLY A 43 8.67 4.25 -0.06
N ALA A 44 8.65 3.62 -1.25
CA ALA A 44 9.41 4.10 -2.41
C ALA A 44 8.93 5.47 -2.92
N LEU A 45 7.61 5.67 -3.02
CA LEU A 45 7.03 6.95 -3.44
C LEU A 45 7.32 8.08 -2.44
N GLY A 46 7.21 7.79 -1.13
CA GLY A 46 7.47 8.75 -0.07
C GLY A 46 8.95 9.16 -0.01
N GLU A 47 9.86 8.21 -0.18
CA GLU A 47 11.30 8.48 -0.27
C GLU A 47 11.62 9.37 -1.48
N ALA A 48 11.11 9.04 -2.67
CA ALA A 48 11.30 9.83 -3.87
C ALA A 48 10.72 11.24 -3.72
N PHE A 49 9.50 11.37 -3.21
CA PHE A 49 8.86 12.65 -2.94
C PHE A 49 9.69 13.52 -1.98
N GLN A 50 10.17 12.93 -0.88
CA GLN A 50 10.97 13.66 0.11
C GLN A 50 12.32 14.11 -0.48
N ASN A 51 12.96 13.26 -1.28
CA ASN A 51 14.23 13.59 -1.95
C ASN A 51 14.05 14.75 -2.95
N ASP A 52 12.97 14.73 -3.74
CA ASP A 52 12.74 15.72 -4.80
C ASP A 52 12.24 17.07 -4.27
N THR A 53 11.47 17.05 -3.17
CA THR A 53 10.78 18.26 -2.69
C THR A 53 11.37 18.83 -1.40
N GLY A 54 12.02 18.00 -0.59
CA GLY A 54 12.46 18.33 0.76
C GLY A 54 11.31 18.39 1.79
N ILE A 55 10.06 18.02 1.40
CA ILE A 55 8.93 17.92 2.32
C ILE A 55 9.03 16.57 3.05
N SER A 56 8.87 16.59 4.37
CA SER A 56 8.89 15.36 5.17
C SER A 56 7.68 14.49 4.86
N PHE A 57 7.89 13.19 4.70
CA PHE A 57 6.84 12.22 4.46
C PHE A 57 6.84 11.16 5.56
N THR A 58 5.67 10.84 6.08
CA THR A 58 5.49 9.82 7.12
C THR A 58 4.43 8.83 6.69
N TYR A 59 4.74 7.54 6.81
CA TYR A 59 3.82 6.44 6.59
C TYR A 59 3.66 5.61 7.86
N ASN A 60 2.40 5.39 8.27
CA ASN A 60 2.03 4.61 9.44
C ASN A 60 1.21 3.37 9.00
N PRO A 61 1.78 2.16 9.02
CA PRO A 61 1.11 0.95 8.53
C PRO A 61 0.17 0.34 9.59
N THR A 62 -1.08 0.79 9.63
CA THR A 62 -2.08 0.41 10.65
C THR A 62 -3.23 -0.47 10.14
N GLY A 63 -3.31 -0.69 8.82
CA GLY A 63 -4.42 -1.38 8.16
C GLY A 63 -5.41 -0.42 7.48
N SER A 64 -6.12 -0.91 6.44
CA SER A 64 -6.96 -0.06 5.59
C SER A 64 -8.08 0.65 6.35
N GLY A 65 -8.81 -0.06 7.21
CA GLY A 65 -9.88 0.52 8.00
C GLY A 65 -9.39 1.61 8.95
N SER A 66 -8.22 1.40 9.59
CA SER A 66 -7.60 2.40 10.46
C SER A 66 -7.19 3.65 9.70
N GLY A 67 -6.59 3.50 8.50
CA GLY A 67 -6.21 4.63 7.64
C GLY A 67 -7.40 5.43 7.14
N ILE A 68 -8.48 4.75 6.72
CA ILE A 68 -9.74 5.39 6.32
C ILE A 68 -10.32 6.21 7.49
N MET A 69 -10.36 5.62 8.68
CA MET A 69 -10.82 6.31 9.90
C MET A 69 -9.90 7.48 10.27
N ALA A 70 -8.59 7.32 10.11
CA ALA A 70 -7.61 8.38 10.40
C ALA A 70 -7.86 9.63 9.52
N VAL A 71 -8.17 9.47 8.24
CA VAL A 71 -8.57 10.59 7.37
C VAL A 71 -9.90 11.19 7.82
N GLN A 72 -10.90 10.36 8.09
CA GLN A 72 -12.21 10.85 8.53
C GLN A 72 -12.11 11.72 9.78
N GLU A 73 -11.28 11.32 10.73
CA GLU A 73 -11.02 12.04 11.98
C GLU A 73 -9.99 13.19 11.84
N GLY A 74 -9.34 13.33 10.70
CA GLY A 74 -8.31 14.36 10.48
C GLY A 74 -6.99 14.07 11.19
N ARG A 75 -6.67 12.80 11.47
CA ARG A 75 -5.41 12.37 12.11
C ARG A 75 -4.26 12.16 11.13
N CYS A 76 -4.57 12.03 9.85
CA CYS A 76 -3.58 12.01 8.77
C CYS A 76 -4.10 12.79 7.55
N ASP A 77 -3.20 13.14 6.65
CA ASP A 77 -3.51 13.89 5.43
C ASP A 77 -4.09 13.00 4.33
N ILE A 78 -3.54 11.81 4.13
CA ILE A 78 -3.93 10.85 3.10
C ILE A 78 -4.03 9.47 3.73
N GLY A 79 -5.20 8.83 3.58
CA GLY A 79 -5.41 7.45 3.98
C GLY A 79 -4.99 6.48 2.87
N LEU A 80 -4.61 5.28 3.27
CA LEU A 80 -4.14 4.23 2.37
C LEU A 80 -5.02 3.00 2.54
N SER A 81 -5.72 2.62 1.48
CA SER A 81 -6.60 1.45 1.48
C SER A 81 -6.19 0.45 0.40
N SER A 82 -6.30 -0.82 0.73
CA SER A 82 -6.12 -1.92 -0.22
C SER A 82 -7.44 -2.59 -0.57
N ARG A 83 -8.49 -1.81 -0.60
CA ARG A 83 -9.82 -2.08 -1.12
C ARG A 83 -10.51 -0.77 -1.51
N ASP A 84 -11.58 -0.86 -2.27
CA ASP A 84 -12.46 0.27 -2.50
C ASP A 84 -13.11 0.77 -1.19
N LEU A 85 -13.52 2.04 -1.19
CA LEU A 85 -14.31 2.59 -0.11
C LEU A 85 -15.72 1.98 -0.12
N LYS A 86 -16.19 1.60 1.06
CA LYS A 86 -17.57 1.19 1.29
C LYS A 86 -18.51 2.38 1.11
N ASP A 87 -19.79 2.12 0.86
CA ASP A 87 -20.77 3.19 0.62
C ASP A 87 -20.99 4.07 1.85
N GLU A 88 -20.89 3.50 3.05
CA GLU A 88 -20.90 4.27 4.29
C GLU A 88 -19.71 5.23 4.43
N GLU A 89 -18.50 4.81 3.98
CA GLU A 89 -17.30 5.63 4.00
C GLU A 89 -17.39 6.79 2.99
N LYS A 90 -17.90 6.52 1.78
CA LYS A 90 -18.21 7.56 0.80
C LYS A 90 -19.28 8.53 1.31
N SER A 91 -20.34 8.00 1.95
CA SER A 91 -21.43 8.81 2.55
C SER A 91 -20.93 9.64 3.72
N ALA A 92 -19.86 9.24 4.38
CA ALA A 92 -19.18 10.00 5.42
C ALA A 92 -18.27 11.11 4.88
N GLY A 93 -18.29 11.38 3.56
CA GLY A 93 -17.55 12.45 2.90
C GLY A 93 -16.11 12.07 2.56
N LEU A 94 -15.82 10.80 2.33
CA LEU A 94 -14.50 10.34 1.86
C LEU A 94 -14.51 10.09 0.36
N THR A 95 -13.37 10.36 -0.27
CA THR A 95 -13.11 10.10 -1.69
C THR A 95 -11.91 9.18 -1.84
N GLY A 96 -12.05 8.17 -2.70
CA GLY A 96 -10.97 7.24 -3.06
C GLY A 96 -10.44 7.50 -4.46
N THR A 97 -9.12 7.57 -4.60
CA THR A 97 -8.42 7.64 -5.89
C THR A 97 -7.58 6.40 -6.06
N VAL A 98 -7.83 5.61 -7.11
CA VAL A 98 -7.06 4.40 -7.38
C VAL A 98 -5.65 4.78 -7.82
N LEU A 99 -4.66 4.31 -7.07
CA LEU A 99 -3.24 4.50 -7.34
C LEU A 99 -2.68 3.38 -8.22
N ALA A 100 -3.05 2.15 -7.92
CA ALA A 100 -2.53 0.95 -8.56
C ALA A 100 -3.46 -0.25 -8.34
N TYR A 101 -3.19 -1.35 -9.06
CA TYR A 101 -3.78 -2.66 -8.80
C TYR A 101 -2.73 -3.63 -8.29
N ASP A 102 -3.08 -4.42 -7.30
CA ASP A 102 -2.21 -5.41 -6.66
C ASP A 102 -2.90 -6.77 -6.60
N GLY A 103 -2.15 -7.83 -6.89
CA GLY A 103 -2.61 -9.19 -6.68
C GLY A 103 -2.55 -9.58 -5.21
N ILE A 104 -3.50 -10.39 -4.78
CA ILE A 104 -3.46 -11.07 -3.49
C ILE A 104 -2.96 -12.49 -3.75
N ALA A 105 -1.68 -12.74 -3.51
CA ALA A 105 -1.10 -14.06 -3.64
C ALA A 105 -1.59 -14.98 -2.51
N VAL A 106 -2.03 -16.17 -2.85
CA VAL A 106 -2.21 -17.27 -1.89
C VAL A 106 -0.85 -17.90 -1.66
N ILE A 107 -0.40 -17.91 -0.42
CA ILE A 107 0.95 -18.31 -0.04
C ILE A 107 0.95 -19.52 0.89
N VAL A 108 1.91 -20.41 0.67
CA VAL A 108 2.15 -21.60 1.50
C VAL A 108 3.63 -21.67 1.89
N ASN A 109 3.94 -22.51 2.86
CA ASN A 109 5.33 -22.80 3.19
C ASN A 109 6.06 -23.42 1.99
N PRO A 110 7.34 -23.11 1.73
CA PRO A 110 8.09 -23.68 0.61
C PRO A 110 8.16 -25.22 0.58
N GLU A 111 8.04 -25.88 1.75
CA GLU A 111 8.04 -27.35 1.86
C GLU A 111 6.70 -27.98 1.46
N ASN A 112 5.64 -27.19 1.33
CA ASN A 112 4.33 -27.69 0.87
C ASN A 112 4.39 -28.03 -0.62
N PRO A 113 4.04 -29.27 -1.05
CA PRO A 113 4.12 -29.67 -2.45
C PRO A 113 3.02 -29.05 -3.33
N VAL A 114 1.91 -28.56 -2.76
CA VAL A 114 0.80 -27.95 -3.50
C VAL A 114 1.27 -26.72 -4.25
N SER A 115 0.98 -26.64 -5.54
CA SER A 115 1.43 -25.55 -6.43
C SER A 115 0.29 -24.82 -7.14
N ASP A 116 -0.92 -25.38 -7.12
CA ASP A 116 -2.11 -24.79 -7.73
C ASP A 116 -3.33 -25.06 -6.87
N LEU A 117 -4.24 -24.08 -6.76
CA LEU A 117 -5.53 -24.20 -6.09
C LEU A 117 -6.57 -23.40 -6.89
N SER A 118 -7.77 -23.96 -7.09
CA SER A 118 -8.86 -23.15 -7.64
C SER A 118 -9.43 -22.19 -6.60
N VAL A 119 -10.08 -21.11 -7.05
CA VAL A 119 -10.81 -20.20 -6.14
C VAL A 119 -11.81 -20.96 -5.28
N GLU A 120 -12.54 -21.93 -5.87
CA GLU A 120 -13.48 -22.80 -5.13
C GLU A 120 -12.77 -23.63 -4.05
N THR A 121 -11.61 -24.20 -4.35
CA THR A 121 -10.84 -25.00 -3.39
C THR A 121 -10.31 -24.10 -2.25
N ILE A 122 -9.85 -22.89 -2.58
CA ILE A 122 -9.43 -21.89 -1.58
C ILE A 122 -10.58 -21.54 -0.65
N ALA A 123 -11.78 -21.30 -1.19
CA ALA A 123 -12.98 -21.04 -0.39
C ALA A 123 -13.28 -22.19 0.58
N LYS A 124 -13.27 -23.44 0.10
CA LYS A 124 -13.50 -24.64 0.93
C LYS A 124 -12.44 -24.83 2.02
N ILE A 125 -11.19 -24.49 1.73
CA ILE A 125 -10.11 -24.49 2.72
C ILE A 125 -10.41 -23.45 3.81
N TYR A 126 -10.71 -22.21 3.43
CA TYR A 126 -10.91 -21.14 4.40
C TYR A 126 -12.22 -21.24 5.20
N THR A 127 -13.25 -21.91 4.66
CA THR A 127 -14.49 -22.24 5.38
C THR A 127 -14.40 -23.51 6.22
N GLY A 128 -13.27 -24.24 6.15
CA GLY A 128 -13.03 -25.46 6.93
C GLY A 128 -13.66 -26.72 6.37
N GLU A 129 -14.22 -26.68 5.14
CA GLU A 129 -14.72 -27.89 4.44
C GLU A 129 -13.57 -28.82 4.05
N ILE A 130 -12.41 -28.24 3.71
CA ILE A 130 -11.15 -28.94 3.45
C ILE A 130 -10.18 -28.55 4.58
N SER A 131 -9.76 -29.54 5.35
CA SER A 131 -8.93 -29.31 6.54
C SER A 131 -7.58 -30.01 6.53
N ASN A 132 -7.33 -30.87 5.55
CA ASN A 132 -6.09 -31.63 5.41
C ASN A 132 -5.49 -31.43 4.01
N TRP A 133 -4.19 -31.18 3.94
CA TRP A 133 -3.49 -30.96 2.68
C TRP A 133 -3.57 -32.15 1.71
N SER A 134 -3.71 -33.39 2.24
CA SER A 134 -3.89 -34.59 1.39
C SER A 134 -5.14 -34.55 0.52
N GLU A 135 -6.15 -33.78 0.90
CA GLU A 135 -7.39 -33.62 0.13
C GLU A 135 -7.18 -32.79 -1.16
N VAL A 136 -6.07 -32.03 -1.22
CA VAL A 136 -5.72 -31.16 -2.34
C VAL A 136 -4.35 -31.48 -2.94
N GLY A 137 -3.88 -32.72 -2.76
CA GLY A 137 -2.63 -33.20 -3.37
C GLY A 137 -1.37 -32.87 -2.59
N GLY A 138 -1.52 -32.42 -1.34
CA GLY A 138 -0.41 -32.18 -0.42
C GLY A 138 -0.09 -33.40 0.46
N ASN A 139 0.75 -33.17 1.46
CA ASN A 139 1.07 -34.18 2.47
C ASN A 139 -0.11 -34.42 3.42
N ASP A 140 -0.15 -35.59 4.10
CA ASP A 140 -1.12 -35.83 5.17
C ASP A 140 -0.77 -34.98 6.40
N ALA A 141 -1.31 -33.76 6.42
CA ALA A 141 -1.10 -32.76 7.46
C ALA A 141 -2.30 -31.80 7.54
N GLU A 142 -2.61 -31.33 8.74
CA GLU A 142 -3.64 -30.31 8.99
C GLU A 142 -3.30 -29.00 8.27
N ILE A 143 -4.31 -28.36 7.68
CA ILE A 143 -4.19 -27.01 7.12
C ILE A 143 -4.34 -25.99 8.24
N VAL A 144 -3.36 -25.09 8.37
CA VAL A 144 -3.36 -23.99 9.35
C VAL A 144 -3.67 -22.69 8.67
N LEU A 145 -4.88 -22.16 8.90
CA LEU A 145 -5.40 -20.96 8.23
C LEU A 145 -4.84 -19.70 8.90
N ILE A 146 -4.01 -18.96 8.17
CA ILE A 146 -3.46 -17.68 8.60
C ILE A 146 -4.17 -16.57 7.83
N GLY A 147 -4.80 -15.66 8.56
CA GLY A 147 -5.51 -14.53 7.99
C GLY A 147 -5.07 -13.19 8.56
N ARG A 148 -5.84 -12.19 8.22
CA ARG A 148 -5.67 -10.82 8.66
C ARG A 148 -6.81 -10.43 9.61
N GLU A 149 -6.53 -9.45 10.43
CA GLU A 149 -7.50 -8.83 11.36
C GLU A 149 -8.69 -8.21 10.63
N ALA A 150 -9.79 -8.01 11.34
CA ALA A 150 -10.92 -7.24 10.84
C ALA A 150 -10.49 -5.79 10.48
N GLY A 151 -10.99 -5.28 9.35
CA GLY A 151 -10.59 -3.97 8.82
C GLY A 151 -9.34 -4.00 7.93
N SER A 152 -8.72 -5.17 7.72
CA SER A 152 -7.70 -5.34 6.71
C SER A 152 -8.33 -5.33 5.31
N GLY A 153 -7.94 -4.36 4.47
CA GLY A 153 -8.40 -4.35 3.08
C GLY A 153 -7.92 -5.56 2.25
N THR A 154 -6.86 -6.25 2.68
CA THR A 154 -6.43 -7.51 2.05
C THR A 154 -7.38 -8.65 2.40
N ARG A 155 -7.84 -8.72 3.66
CA ARG A 155 -8.87 -9.65 4.09
C ARG A 155 -10.18 -9.38 3.34
N ASP A 156 -10.65 -8.14 3.37
CA ASP A 156 -11.90 -7.75 2.70
C ASP A 156 -11.86 -8.13 1.20
N GLY A 157 -10.77 -7.82 0.50
CA GLY A 157 -10.61 -8.17 -0.92
C GLY A 157 -10.50 -9.68 -1.16
N PHE A 158 -9.78 -10.42 -0.32
CA PHE A 158 -9.65 -11.87 -0.42
C PHE A 158 -10.99 -12.58 -0.18
N GLU A 159 -11.67 -12.25 0.92
CA GLU A 159 -12.95 -12.87 1.29
C GLU A 159 -14.05 -12.56 0.25
N SER A 160 -14.07 -11.33 -0.29
CA SER A 160 -15.03 -10.96 -1.35
C SER A 160 -14.82 -11.72 -2.65
N ILE A 161 -13.56 -11.95 -3.05
CA ILE A 161 -13.25 -12.67 -4.30
C ILE A 161 -13.51 -14.16 -4.16
N THR A 162 -13.29 -14.71 -2.96
CA THR A 162 -13.52 -16.14 -2.66
C THR A 162 -14.93 -16.44 -2.20
N ASP A 163 -15.82 -15.44 -2.09
CA ASP A 163 -17.19 -15.56 -1.57
C ASP A 163 -17.22 -16.21 -0.17
N THR A 164 -16.30 -15.76 0.70
CA THR A 164 -16.13 -16.31 2.05
C THR A 164 -16.26 -15.24 3.14
N GLU A 165 -16.93 -14.12 2.84
CA GLU A 165 -17.15 -13.02 3.78
C GLU A 165 -17.78 -13.53 5.08
N ASP A 166 -17.17 -13.20 6.22
CA ASP A 166 -17.58 -13.64 7.55
C ASP A 166 -17.63 -15.18 7.78
N ALA A 167 -17.16 -15.99 6.83
CA ALA A 167 -17.20 -17.46 6.90
C ALA A 167 -15.83 -18.10 7.16
N CYS A 168 -14.76 -17.36 7.01
CA CYS A 168 -13.39 -17.87 7.18
C CYS A 168 -13.11 -18.32 8.63
N GLN A 169 -12.53 -19.50 8.78
CA GLN A 169 -12.20 -20.12 10.08
C GLN A 169 -10.70 -19.95 10.40
N TYR A 170 -10.25 -18.70 10.51
CA TYR A 170 -8.85 -18.42 10.79
C TYR A 170 -8.36 -19.05 12.11
N ARG A 171 -7.26 -19.78 12.04
CA ARG A 171 -6.53 -20.24 13.22
C ARG A 171 -5.82 -19.09 13.91
N GLN A 172 -5.34 -18.12 13.12
CA GLN A 172 -4.64 -16.94 13.60
C GLN A 172 -4.94 -15.75 12.70
N GLU A 173 -5.29 -14.64 13.31
CA GLU A 173 -5.47 -13.34 12.65
C GLU A 173 -4.30 -12.44 12.99
N LEU A 174 -3.66 -11.85 11.98
CA LEU A 174 -2.43 -11.05 12.12
C LEU A 174 -2.66 -9.62 11.64
N THR A 175 -1.91 -8.67 12.22
CA THR A 175 -2.13 -7.24 12.02
C THR A 175 -1.33 -6.65 10.86
N SER A 176 -0.44 -7.41 10.23
CA SER A 176 0.33 -6.94 9.09
C SER A 176 0.52 -8.00 8.00
N THR A 177 0.77 -7.55 6.77
CA THR A 177 1.15 -8.41 5.64
C THR A 177 2.46 -9.14 5.93
N GLY A 178 3.42 -8.47 6.56
CA GLY A 178 4.72 -9.05 6.91
C GLY A 178 4.60 -10.19 7.93
N ASP A 179 3.70 -10.06 8.91
CA ASP A 179 3.46 -11.10 9.92
C ASP A 179 2.84 -12.36 9.30
N VAL A 180 1.90 -12.21 8.34
CA VAL A 180 1.35 -13.34 7.58
C VAL A 180 2.47 -14.10 6.86
N ILE A 181 3.31 -13.40 6.10
CA ILE A 181 4.43 -14.00 5.37
C ILE A 181 5.37 -14.73 6.34
N THR A 182 5.72 -14.09 7.45
CA THR A 182 6.60 -14.67 8.45
C THR A 182 6.00 -15.93 9.07
N THR A 183 4.74 -15.90 9.46
CA THR A 183 4.05 -17.04 10.07
C THR A 183 3.94 -18.23 9.11
N VAL A 184 3.57 -17.96 7.84
CA VAL A 184 3.51 -19.01 6.82
C VAL A 184 4.89 -19.61 6.54
N SER A 185 5.94 -18.80 6.51
CA SER A 185 7.31 -19.26 6.27
C SER A 185 7.82 -20.22 7.38
N GLN A 186 7.29 -20.10 8.58
CA GLN A 186 7.73 -20.88 9.76
C GLN A 186 6.85 -22.11 10.04
N ASN A 187 5.73 -22.27 9.31
CA ASN A 187 4.79 -23.38 9.55
C ASN A 187 4.51 -24.15 8.25
N PRO A 188 5.03 -25.40 8.13
CA PRO A 188 4.82 -26.24 6.94
C PRO A 188 3.35 -26.53 6.59
N GLY A 189 2.45 -26.51 7.59
CA GLY A 189 1.00 -26.72 7.38
C GLY A 189 0.24 -25.43 7.05
N ALA A 190 0.89 -24.26 7.07
CA ALA A 190 0.17 -22.99 6.92
C ALA A 190 -0.18 -22.65 5.48
N ILE A 191 -1.35 -22.03 5.33
CA ILE A 191 -1.76 -21.26 4.18
C ILE A 191 -2.12 -19.84 4.63
N GLY A 192 -1.79 -18.85 3.81
CA GLY A 192 -2.11 -17.45 4.05
C GLY A 192 -2.29 -16.71 2.74
N TYR A 193 -2.52 -15.40 2.83
CA TYR A 193 -2.61 -14.52 1.67
C TYR A 193 -1.87 -13.20 1.93
N ALA A 194 -1.25 -12.67 0.90
CA ALA A 194 -0.44 -11.44 1.00
C ALA A 194 -0.45 -10.67 -0.32
N SER A 195 -0.15 -9.38 -0.28
CA SER A 195 0.15 -8.59 -1.47
C SER A 195 1.27 -9.24 -2.28
N VAL A 196 1.09 -9.39 -3.59
CA VAL A 196 2.12 -9.92 -4.50
C VAL A 196 3.41 -9.12 -4.38
N ALA A 197 3.31 -7.79 -4.27
CA ALA A 197 4.46 -6.90 -4.10
C ALA A 197 5.30 -7.18 -2.83
N SER A 198 4.71 -7.84 -1.83
CA SER A 198 5.35 -8.17 -0.55
C SER A 198 5.89 -9.59 -0.49
N VAL A 199 5.51 -10.48 -1.42
CA VAL A 199 5.96 -11.88 -1.44
C VAL A 199 7.47 -11.96 -1.62
N LYS A 200 8.10 -12.85 -0.86
CA LYS A 200 9.55 -13.13 -0.88
C LYS A 200 9.78 -14.63 -1.03
N ASP A 201 10.99 -15.02 -1.36
CA ASP A 201 11.41 -16.43 -1.50
C ASP A 201 11.27 -17.28 -0.21
N THR A 202 10.94 -16.64 0.92
CA THR A 202 10.66 -17.32 2.19
C THR A 202 9.31 -18.05 2.22
N VAL A 203 8.43 -17.76 1.27
CA VAL A 203 7.15 -18.44 1.07
C VAL A 203 6.95 -18.77 -0.40
N LYS A 204 6.08 -19.73 -0.71
CA LYS A 204 5.71 -20.09 -2.07
C LYS A 204 4.31 -19.54 -2.38
N ALA A 205 4.20 -18.72 -3.43
CA ALA A 205 2.91 -18.40 -4.00
C ALA A 205 2.42 -19.57 -4.86
N VAL A 206 1.19 -20.02 -4.64
CA VAL A 206 0.53 -21.00 -5.51
C VAL A 206 -0.15 -20.30 -6.66
N THR A 207 -0.30 -20.96 -7.80
CA THR A 207 -1.16 -20.46 -8.86
C THR A 207 -2.63 -20.58 -8.44
N VAL A 208 -3.49 -19.73 -8.99
CA VAL A 208 -4.94 -19.79 -8.77
C VAL A 208 -5.60 -20.05 -10.10
N ASP A 209 -6.36 -21.15 -10.18
CA ASP A 209 -6.95 -21.65 -11.44
C ASP A 209 -5.93 -21.78 -12.58
N GLY A 210 -4.70 -22.21 -12.25
CA GLY A 210 -3.58 -22.35 -13.18
C GLY A 210 -2.88 -21.04 -13.54
N VAL A 211 -3.30 -19.90 -12.99
CA VAL A 211 -2.74 -18.57 -13.30
C VAL A 211 -1.81 -18.11 -12.16
N ALA A 212 -0.59 -17.72 -12.50
CA ALA A 212 0.37 -17.19 -11.53
C ALA A 212 0.06 -15.72 -11.18
N ALA A 213 0.30 -15.36 -9.92
CA ALA A 213 0.16 -13.99 -9.43
C ALA A 213 1.34 -13.12 -9.91
N THR A 214 1.36 -12.75 -11.18
CA THR A 214 2.38 -11.89 -11.80
C THR A 214 1.81 -10.53 -12.17
N GLU A 215 2.69 -9.50 -12.30
CA GLU A 215 2.28 -8.18 -12.76
C GLU A 215 1.54 -8.24 -14.11
N GLU A 216 2.01 -9.07 -15.04
CA GLU A 216 1.39 -9.27 -16.36
C GLU A 216 -0.03 -9.81 -16.24
N ASN A 217 -0.23 -10.87 -15.46
CA ASN A 217 -1.53 -11.51 -15.27
C ASN A 217 -2.51 -10.66 -14.42
N ILE A 218 -2.00 -9.79 -13.56
CA ILE A 218 -2.78 -8.80 -12.84
C ILE A 218 -3.24 -7.71 -13.81
N LYS A 219 -2.33 -7.23 -14.66
CA LYS A 219 -2.58 -6.17 -15.63
C LYS A 219 -3.60 -6.55 -16.70
N ASP A 220 -3.54 -7.77 -17.21
CA ASP A 220 -4.47 -8.25 -18.24
C ASP A 220 -5.77 -8.84 -17.65
N GLY A 221 -5.86 -8.94 -16.31
CA GLY A 221 -7.03 -9.43 -15.58
C GLY A 221 -7.17 -10.96 -15.54
N SER A 222 -6.19 -11.72 -16.03
CA SER A 222 -6.22 -13.19 -15.98
C SER A 222 -6.03 -13.73 -14.55
N TYR A 223 -5.27 -13.02 -13.69
CA TYR A 223 -5.20 -13.32 -12.27
C TYR A 223 -6.37 -12.65 -11.54
N VAL A 224 -7.35 -13.45 -11.13
CA VAL A 224 -8.64 -12.94 -10.61
C VAL A 224 -8.55 -12.42 -9.17
N VAL A 225 -7.58 -12.88 -8.36
CA VAL A 225 -7.45 -12.49 -6.95
C VAL A 225 -6.66 -11.19 -6.86
N GLN A 226 -7.27 -10.08 -7.27
CA GLN A 226 -6.67 -8.76 -7.31
C GLN A 226 -7.60 -7.68 -6.78
N ARG A 227 -7.03 -6.54 -6.42
CA ARG A 227 -7.76 -5.42 -5.80
C ARG A 227 -7.07 -4.09 -6.03
N PRO A 228 -7.77 -2.93 -5.88
CA PRO A 228 -7.12 -1.64 -5.97
C PRO A 228 -6.32 -1.29 -4.71
N PHE A 229 -5.24 -0.52 -4.91
CA PHE A 229 -4.64 0.34 -3.90
C PHE A 229 -5.21 1.75 -4.07
N VAL A 230 -5.78 2.29 -3.02
CA VAL A 230 -6.58 3.50 -3.03
C VAL A 230 -6.01 4.54 -2.07
N LEU A 231 -5.82 5.74 -2.57
CA LEU A 231 -5.57 6.94 -1.77
C LEU A 231 -6.91 7.49 -1.31
N VAL A 232 -7.05 7.74 -0.01
CA VAL A 232 -8.29 8.23 0.60
C VAL A 232 -8.08 9.66 1.08
N THR A 233 -8.99 10.54 0.71
CA THR A 233 -9.01 11.95 1.13
C THR A 233 -10.44 12.36 1.53
N LYS A 234 -10.59 13.51 2.18
CA LYS A 234 -11.91 14.10 2.40
C LYS A 234 -12.42 14.75 1.11
N ALA A 235 -13.70 14.53 0.77
CA ALA A 235 -14.31 15.07 -0.45
C ALA A 235 -14.46 16.61 -0.39
N ASP A 236 -14.83 17.15 0.77
CA ASP A 236 -15.23 18.54 0.95
C ASP A 236 -14.16 19.39 1.68
N SER A 237 -12.91 18.92 1.70
CA SER A 237 -11.81 19.62 2.37
C SER A 237 -10.57 19.65 1.51
N ASP A 238 -10.05 20.84 1.27
CA ASP A 238 -8.77 20.99 0.58
C ASP A 238 -7.64 20.36 1.42
N LEU A 239 -6.77 19.63 0.75
CA LEU A 239 -5.51 19.19 1.33
C LEU A 239 -4.63 20.41 1.66
N SER A 240 -3.77 20.28 2.65
CA SER A 240 -2.71 21.27 2.86
C SER A 240 -1.83 21.37 1.59
N GLU A 241 -1.13 22.51 1.40
CA GLU A 241 -0.24 22.69 0.24
C GLU A 241 0.78 21.53 0.12
N ALA A 242 1.33 21.06 1.24
CA ALA A 242 2.26 19.95 1.27
C ALA A 242 1.60 18.62 0.90
N ALA A 243 0.40 18.35 1.43
CA ALA A 243 -0.35 17.13 1.15
C ALA A 243 -0.85 17.10 -0.30
N GLN A 244 -1.33 18.23 -0.86
CA GLN A 244 -1.72 18.33 -2.26
C GLN A 244 -0.53 18.06 -3.18
N LYS A 245 0.62 18.66 -2.89
CA LYS A 245 1.85 18.44 -3.66
C LYS A 245 2.30 16.98 -3.63
N CYS A 246 2.13 16.31 -2.48
CA CYS A 246 2.40 14.88 -2.35
C CYS A 246 1.40 14.06 -3.17
N PHE A 247 0.11 14.37 -3.06
CA PHE A 247 -0.94 13.68 -3.81
C PHE A 247 -0.71 13.78 -5.33
N ASP A 248 -0.41 14.99 -5.82
CA ASP A 248 -0.10 15.23 -7.23
C ASP A 248 1.17 14.49 -7.68
N TYR A 249 2.20 14.43 -6.82
CA TYR A 249 3.43 13.71 -7.11
C TYR A 249 3.19 12.20 -7.25
N ILE A 250 2.54 11.57 -6.27
CA ILE A 250 2.33 10.13 -6.25
C ILE A 250 1.30 9.64 -7.28
N THR A 251 0.43 10.54 -7.77
CA THR A 251 -0.53 10.24 -8.85
C THR A 251 -0.03 10.68 -10.24
N SER A 252 1.18 11.23 -10.33
CA SER A 252 1.77 11.71 -11.58
C SER A 252 2.16 10.57 -12.52
N ALA A 253 2.35 10.91 -13.80
CA ALA A 253 2.90 9.95 -14.77
C ALA A 253 4.32 9.46 -14.39
N ALA A 254 5.14 10.31 -13.74
CA ALA A 254 6.49 9.95 -13.31
C ALA A 254 6.47 8.91 -12.18
N ALA A 255 5.45 8.91 -11.33
CA ALA A 255 5.31 7.92 -10.25
C ALA A 255 5.05 6.50 -10.77
N LYS A 256 4.57 6.33 -12.00
CA LYS A 256 4.26 5.00 -12.58
C LYS A 256 5.47 4.07 -12.63
N GLU A 257 6.66 4.59 -12.91
CA GLU A 257 7.88 3.79 -12.92
C GLU A 257 8.22 3.28 -11.51
N ILE A 258 8.05 4.12 -10.50
CA ILE A 258 8.27 3.74 -9.09
C ILE A 258 7.25 2.69 -8.65
N ILE A 259 5.98 2.87 -9.04
CA ILE A 259 4.88 1.95 -8.73
C ILE A 259 5.16 0.57 -9.35
N SER A 260 5.50 0.51 -10.65
CA SER A 260 5.86 -0.75 -11.31
C SER A 260 7.10 -1.40 -10.71
N ALA A 261 8.14 -0.63 -10.39
CA ALA A 261 9.34 -1.14 -9.72
C ALA A 261 9.04 -1.70 -8.31
N ALA A 262 7.99 -1.24 -7.66
CA ALA A 262 7.49 -1.81 -6.41
C ALA A 262 6.74 -3.13 -6.60
N GLY A 263 6.42 -3.55 -7.84
CA GLY A 263 5.74 -4.81 -8.17
C GLY A 263 4.22 -4.72 -8.14
N VAL A 264 3.65 -3.54 -8.39
CA VAL A 264 2.21 -3.31 -8.52
C VAL A 264 1.89 -2.64 -9.87
N VAL A 265 0.71 -2.84 -10.40
CA VAL A 265 0.27 -2.32 -11.70
C VAL A 265 -0.27 -0.90 -11.50
N PRO A 266 0.38 0.15 -12.06
CA PRO A 266 -0.12 1.52 -11.95
C PRO A 266 -1.53 1.65 -12.53
N ALA A 267 -2.39 2.45 -11.90
CA ALA A 267 -3.65 2.87 -12.50
C ALA A 267 -3.38 3.74 -13.75
N ASN A 268 -4.29 3.68 -14.74
CA ASN A 268 -4.15 4.38 -16.03
C ASN A 268 -4.31 5.89 -15.89
#